data_f8e908e3c4d943d7cb4df45d9bb8f1ee
#
_entry.id   f8e908e3c4d943d7cb4df45d9bb8f1ee
#
_cell.length_a   1.000
_cell.length_b   1.000
_cell.length_c   1.000
_cell.angle_alpha   90.00
_cell.angle_beta   90.00
_cell.angle_gamma   90.00
#
_symmetry.space_group_name_H-M   'P 1'
#
loop_
_entity.id
_entity.type
_entity.pdbx_description
1 polymer ?
#
loop_
_entity_poly.entity_id
_entity_poly.type
_entity_poly.pdbx_seq_one_letter_code
_entity_poly.pdbx_strand_id
1 'polypeptide(L)'
;MRTIILLMLLGSLAVNASQVPTAVDELLDGFHQAATESNFNDYFGRFADNAYFLGTDAGERWSVAEFKAYARTAFMQGRGWKYDVVQRNIETRVGLQLFWFDEILFNQKLGRCRGTGVIVREEGEWKIAHYSLSMLIPNEIAAAVAIQTKQVGAGSEPGSKLK
;
A
#
# COMPACT_ATOMS: atom_id res chain seq x y z
N MET A 1 62.29 14.12 30.15
CA MET A 1 61.53 13.80 28.93
C MET A 1 60.18 13.21 29.34
N ARG A 2 59.12 13.98 29.13
CA ARG A 2 57.75 13.54 29.42
C ARG A 2 57.06 13.20 28.09
N THR A 3 56.81 11.92 27.87
CA THR A 3 56.12 11.42 26.68
C THR A 3 54.64 11.60 26.85
N ILE A 4 54.02 12.48 26.02
CA ILE A 4 52.57 12.66 25.95
C ILE A 4 52.02 11.62 24.99
N ILE A 5 51.24 10.67 25.49
CA ILE A 5 50.48 9.73 24.67
C ILE A 5 49.13 10.38 24.31
N LEU A 6 48.98 10.72 23.03
CA LEU A 6 47.74 11.25 22.46
C LEU A 6 46.84 10.10 22.14
N LEU A 7 45.80 9.87 22.96
CA LEU A 7 44.78 8.86 22.73
C LEU A 7 43.76 9.40 21.71
N MET A 8 43.82 8.94 20.45
CA MET A 8 42.79 9.22 19.46
C MET A 8 41.55 8.39 19.77
N LEU A 9 40.48 9.05 20.23
CA LEU A 9 39.15 8.47 20.30
C LEU A 9 38.57 8.41 18.85
N LEU A 10 38.59 7.24 18.24
CA LEU A 10 37.82 6.96 17.04
C LEU A 10 36.35 6.84 17.44
N GLY A 11 35.62 7.94 17.34
CA GLY A 11 34.15 7.91 17.48
C GLY A 11 33.55 7.17 16.28
N SER A 12 33.04 5.96 16.50
CA SER A 12 32.22 5.24 15.51
C SER A 12 30.94 6.05 15.28
N LEU A 13 30.81 6.68 14.12
CA LEU A 13 29.56 7.20 13.62
C LEU A 13 28.67 5.98 13.32
N ALA A 14 27.81 5.61 14.26
CA ALA A 14 26.73 4.68 14.01
C ALA A 14 25.82 5.35 12.96
N VAL A 15 25.83 4.83 11.74
CA VAL A 15 24.82 5.15 10.74
C VAL A 15 23.51 4.61 11.32
N ASN A 16 22.69 5.50 11.87
CA ASN A 16 21.32 5.16 12.23
C ASN A 16 20.59 4.76 10.95
N ALA A 17 20.45 3.46 10.71
CA ALA A 17 19.46 2.98 9.77
C ALA A 17 18.12 3.58 10.20
N SER A 18 17.46 4.28 9.29
CA SER A 18 16.14 4.89 9.54
C SER A 18 15.18 3.76 9.92
N GLN A 19 14.93 3.58 11.21
CA GLN A 19 13.94 2.61 11.68
C GLN A 19 12.56 3.07 11.24
N VAL A 20 11.81 2.16 10.63
CA VAL A 20 10.38 2.37 10.34
C VAL A 20 9.66 2.59 11.66
N PRO A 21 8.95 3.70 11.89
CA PRO A 21 8.19 3.89 13.11
C PRO A 21 7.10 2.82 13.23
N THR A 22 6.90 2.25 14.42
CA THR A 22 5.83 1.28 14.71
C THR A 22 4.46 1.80 14.24
N ALA A 23 4.22 3.10 14.36
CA ALA A 23 2.99 3.75 13.91
C ALA A 23 2.69 3.58 12.40
N VAL A 24 3.69 3.33 11.57
CA VAL A 24 3.50 3.08 10.13
C VAL A 24 3.01 1.65 9.89
N ASP A 25 3.54 0.66 10.61
CA ASP A 25 3.04 -0.71 10.60
C ASP A 25 1.61 -0.78 11.17
N GLU A 26 1.35 -0.12 12.30
CA GLU A 26 0.02 -0.03 12.94
C GLU A 26 -1.02 0.62 12.02
N LEU A 27 -0.63 1.63 11.22
CA LEU A 27 -1.50 2.22 10.21
C LEU A 27 -1.96 1.16 9.21
N LEU A 28 -1.03 0.37 8.65
CA LEU A 28 -1.33 -0.65 7.64
C LEU A 28 -2.09 -1.84 8.22
N ASP A 29 -1.75 -2.28 9.43
CA ASP A 29 -2.49 -3.34 10.12
C ASP A 29 -3.95 -2.94 10.36
N GLY A 30 -4.15 -1.75 10.90
CA GLY A 30 -5.48 -1.22 11.11
C GLY A 30 -6.25 -0.96 9.81
N PHE A 31 -5.57 -0.63 8.71
CA PHE A 31 -6.19 -0.51 7.39
C PHE A 31 -6.83 -1.84 6.95
N HIS A 32 -6.10 -2.95 7.03
CA HIS A 32 -6.63 -4.26 6.70
C HIS A 32 -7.69 -4.75 7.70
N GLN A 33 -7.49 -4.47 8.99
CA GLN A 33 -8.47 -4.81 10.02
C GLN A 33 -9.80 -4.08 9.81
N ALA A 34 -9.77 -2.75 9.60
CA ALA A 34 -10.97 -1.96 9.37
C ALA A 34 -11.74 -2.41 8.13
N ALA A 35 -11.04 -2.83 7.06
CA ALA A 35 -11.67 -3.44 5.89
C ALA A 35 -12.36 -4.77 6.23
N THR A 36 -11.69 -5.65 6.97
CA THR A 36 -12.23 -6.95 7.40
C THR A 36 -13.48 -6.80 8.26
N GLU A 37 -13.46 -5.82 9.16
CA GLU A 37 -14.56 -5.51 10.09
C GLU A 37 -15.67 -4.68 9.44
N SER A 38 -15.50 -4.26 8.18
CA SER A 38 -16.41 -3.33 7.51
C SER A 38 -16.56 -2.00 8.24
N ASN A 39 -15.53 -1.57 8.99
CA ASN A 39 -15.50 -0.30 9.69
C ASN A 39 -15.19 0.83 8.70
N PHE A 40 -16.24 1.38 8.08
CA PHE A 40 -16.12 2.38 7.02
C PHE A 40 -15.33 3.62 7.45
N ASN A 41 -15.63 4.16 8.62
CA ASN A 41 -15.02 5.41 9.07
C ASN A 41 -13.53 5.22 9.40
N ASP A 42 -13.18 4.14 10.07
CA ASP A 42 -11.79 3.83 10.39
C ASP A 42 -10.97 3.51 9.14
N TYR A 43 -11.52 2.70 8.23
CA TYR A 43 -10.87 2.37 6.96
C TYR A 43 -10.50 3.62 6.16
N PHE A 44 -11.48 4.49 5.93
CA PHE A 44 -11.29 5.70 5.14
C PHE A 44 -10.60 6.84 5.88
N GLY A 45 -10.61 6.82 7.22
CA GLY A 45 -9.83 7.73 8.05
C GLY A 45 -8.32 7.54 7.96
N ARG A 46 -7.87 6.40 7.43
CA ARG A 46 -6.44 6.09 7.24
C ARG A 46 -5.86 6.65 5.95
N PHE A 47 -6.69 7.13 5.04
CA PHE A 47 -6.24 7.80 3.82
C PHE A 47 -5.97 9.28 4.05
N ALA A 48 -4.98 9.81 3.34
CA ALA A 48 -4.79 11.24 3.16
C ALA A 48 -5.94 11.84 2.32
N ASP A 49 -6.22 13.14 2.47
CA ASP A 49 -7.36 13.78 1.80
C ASP A 49 -7.30 13.69 0.27
N ASN A 50 -6.09 13.80 -0.29
CA ASN A 50 -5.84 13.73 -1.73
C ASN A 50 -5.34 12.36 -2.21
N ALA A 51 -5.62 11.29 -1.45
CA ALA A 51 -5.15 9.96 -1.79
C ALA A 51 -5.88 9.37 -3.00
N TYR A 52 -5.21 8.39 -3.61
CA TYR A 52 -5.76 7.56 -4.68
C TYR A 52 -5.69 6.09 -4.31
N PHE A 53 -6.76 5.37 -4.65
CA PHE A 53 -6.80 3.92 -4.59
C PHE A 53 -6.91 3.35 -6.01
N LEU A 54 -6.04 2.40 -6.34
CA LEU A 54 -6.06 1.66 -7.59
C LEU A 54 -6.47 0.22 -7.27
N GLY A 55 -7.59 -0.20 -7.83
CA GLY A 55 -8.06 -1.58 -7.71
C GLY A 55 -7.41 -2.53 -8.72
N THR A 56 -7.98 -3.70 -8.86
CA THR A 56 -7.41 -4.77 -9.72
C THR A 56 -7.79 -4.65 -11.19
N ASP A 57 -8.72 -3.78 -11.53
CA ASP A 57 -9.11 -3.47 -12.91
C ASP A 57 -8.52 -2.14 -13.37
N ALA A 58 -8.20 -2.04 -14.66
CA ALA A 58 -7.60 -0.84 -15.24
C ALA A 58 -8.48 0.43 -15.11
N GLY A 59 -9.79 0.28 -15.02
CA GLY A 59 -10.74 1.37 -14.78
C GLY A 59 -10.85 1.80 -13.32
N GLU A 60 -10.27 1.05 -12.41
CA GLU A 60 -10.40 1.24 -10.97
C GLU A 60 -9.29 2.16 -10.41
N ARG A 61 -9.27 3.41 -10.88
CA ARG A 61 -8.43 4.48 -10.31
C ARG A 61 -9.33 5.54 -9.71
N TRP A 62 -9.48 5.50 -8.40
CA TRP A 62 -10.39 6.38 -7.66
C TRP A 62 -9.64 7.37 -6.76
N SER A 63 -10.11 8.61 -6.71
CA SER A 63 -9.89 9.47 -5.56
C SER A 63 -10.54 8.85 -4.32
N VAL A 64 -10.10 9.24 -3.12
CA VAL A 64 -10.72 8.74 -1.88
C VAL A 64 -12.24 9.00 -1.85
N ALA A 65 -12.70 10.13 -2.39
CA ALA A 65 -14.12 10.46 -2.45
C ALA A 65 -14.93 9.49 -3.32
N GLU A 66 -14.41 9.16 -4.51
CA GLU A 66 -15.02 8.17 -5.41
C GLU A 66 -14.97 6.77 -4.81
N PHE A 67 -13.86 6.41 -4.18
CA PHE A 67 -13.71 5.11 -3.53
C PHE A 67 -14.64 4.97 -2.32
N LYS A 68 -14.82 6.02 -1.52
CA LYS A 68 -15.85 6.07 -0.46
C LYS A 68 -17.26 5.80 -1.00
N ALA A 69 -17.61 6.42 -2.13
CA ALA A 69 -18.91 6.23 -2.76
C ALA A 69 -19.11 4.78 -3.25
N TYR A 70 -18.09 4.21 -3.91
CA TYR A 70 -18.09 2.83 -4.37
C TYR A 70 -18.21 1.82 -3.23
N ALA A 71 -17.40 1.96 -2.18
CA ALA A 71 -17.31 0.99 -1.09
C ALA A 71 -18.48 1.06 -0.11
N ARG A 72 -19.17 2.19 -0.01
CA ARG A 72 -20.18 2.47 1.01
C ARG A 72 -21.21 1.35 1.16
N THR A 73 -21.84 0.92 0.06
CA THR A 73 -22.88 -0.09 0.09
C THR A 73 -22.36 -1.43 0.63
N ALA A 74 -21.18 -1.85 0.22
CA ALA A 74 -20.58 -3.10 0.68
C ALA A 74 -20.27 -3.06 2.18
N PHE A 75 -19.62 -1.98 2.65
CA PHE A 75 -19.31 -1.80 4.07
C PHE A 75 -20.56 -1.72 4.95
N MET A 76 -21.59 -0.98 4.53
CA MET A 76 -22.86 -0.89 5.27
C MET A 76 -23.59 -2.22 5.39
N GLN A 77 -23.29 -3.18 4.52
CA GLN A 77 -23.86 -4.54 4.55
C GLN A 77 -22.92 -5.56 5.22
N GLY A 78 -21.87 -5.11 5.89
CA GLY A 78 -20.88 -5.99 6.52
C GLY A 78 -20.08 -6.82 5.50
N ARG A 79 -19.96 -6.36 4.25
CA ARG A 79 -19.27 -7.04 3.15
C ARG A 79 -17.99 -6.30 2.77
N GLY A 80 -17.19 -5.94 3.77
CA GLY A 80 -15.83 -5.50 3.56
C GLY A 80 -14.97 -6.61 2.97
N TRP A 81 -13.74 -6.31 2.70
CA TRP A 81 -12.80 -7.26 2.11
C TRP A 81 -11.71 -7.67 3.08
N LYS A 82 -11.40 -8.96 3.06
CA LYS A 82 -10.37 -9.52 3.91
C LYS A 82 -9.14 -9.86 3.09
N TYR A 83 -8.01 -9.29 3.49
CA TYR A 83 -6.68 -9.63 3.01
C TYR A 83 -5.81 -10.03 4.19
N ASP A 84 -5.27 -11.25 4.16
CA ASP A 84 -4.30 -11.71 5.15
C ASP A 84 -2.89 -11.29 4.66
N VAL A 85 -2.18 -10.52 5.47
CA VAL A 85 -0.81 -10.07 5.16
C VAL A 85 0.14 -11.26 5.33
N VAL A 86 0.81 -11.65 4.24
CA VAL A 86 1.81 -12.74 4.23
C VAL A 86 3.22 -12.19 4.45
N GLN A 87 3.50 -11.03 3.85
CA GLN A 87 4.78 -10.34 3.95
C GLN A 87 4.56 -8.84 3.75
N ARG A 88 5.33 -8.01 4.45
CA ARG A 88 5.36 -6.55 4.27
C ARG A 88 6.80 -6.06 4.28
N ASN A 89 7.10 -5.16 3.37
CA ASN A 89 8.34 -4.40 3.34
C ASN A 89 7.98 -2.92 3.37
N ILE A 90 8.65 -2.16 4.23
CA ILE A 90 8.44 -0.70 4.36
C ILE A 90 9.81 -0.04 4.28
N GLU A 91 9.92 0.97 3.45
CA GLU A 91 11.16 1.68 3.21
C GLU A 91 10.95 3.20 3.25
N THR A 92 12.04 3.92 3.54
CA THR A 92 12.11 5.37 3.51
C THR A 92 13.51 5.83 3.13
N ARG A 93 13.68 7.12 2.91
CA ARG A 93 14.99 7.75 2.81
C ARG A 93 15.18 8.77 3.92
N VAL A 94 16.41 8.88 4.40
CA VAL A 94 16.79 9.85 5.43
C VAL A 94 16.34 11.27 5.04
N GLY A 95 15.67 11.95 5.98
CA GLY A 95 15.17 13.31 5.79
C GLY A 95 13.80 13.42 5.12
N LEU A 96 13.18 12.32 4.70
CA LEU A 96 11.82 12.33 4.17
C LEU A 96 10.80 11.95 5.27
N GLN A 97 9.68 12.65 5.31
CA GLN A 97 8.49 12.24 6.07
C GLN A 97 7.53 11.48 5.13
N LEU A 98 8.06 10.43 4.51
CA LEU A 98 7.40 9.62 3.53
C LEU A 98 7.94 8.19 3.60
N PHE A 99 7.03 7.21 3.54
CA PHE A 99 7.34 5.80 3.40
C PHE A 99 6.69 5.26 2.14
N TRP A 100 7.35 4.30 1.49
CA TRP A 100 6.69 3.42 0.52
C TRP A 100 6.75 1.99 1.02
N PHE A 101 5.78 1.21 0.61
CA PHE A 101 5.67 -0.18 1.02
C PHE A 101 5.19 -1.09 -0.10
N ASP A 102 5.49 -2.36 0.05
CA ASP A 102 4.82 -3.43 -0.66
C ASP A 102 4.42 -4.55 0.30
N GLU A 103 3.31 -5.21 -0.02
CA GLU A 103 2.77 -6.32 0.72
C GLU A 103 2.47 -7.50 -0.20
N ILE A 104 2.76 -8.71 0.25
CA ILE A 104 2.15 -9.92 -0.30
C ILE A 104 0.94 -10.23 0.56
N LEU A 105 -0.20 -10.31 -0.08
CA LEU A 105 -1.51 -10.51 0.53
C LEU A 105 -2.14 -11.81 0.03
N PHE A 106 -2.99 -12.40 0.85
CA PHE A 106 -3.84 -13.51 0.43
C PHE A 106 -5.32 -13.14 0.61
N ASN A 107 -6.09 -13.39 -0.44
CA ASN A 107 -7.55 -13.23 -0.45
C ASN A 107 -8.20 -14.51 -0.96
N GLN A 108 -9.26 -14.97 -0.31
CA GLN A 108 -9.91 -16.24 -0.66
C GLN A 108 -10.47 -16.30 -2.09
N LYS A 109 -10.89 -15.17 -2.66
CA LYS A 109 -11.46 -15.09 -4.01
C LYS A 109 -10.41 -14.84 -5.09
N LEU A 110 -9.40 -13.99 -4.78
CA LEU A 110 -8.41 -13.52 -5.75
C LEU A 110 -7.07 -14.26 -5.67
N GLY A 111 -6.89 -15.09 -4.63
CA GLY A 111 -5.61 -15.75 -4.37
C GLY A 111 -4.56 -14.77 -3.85
N ARG A 112 -3.32 -14.90 -4.33
CA ARG A 112 -2.25 -13.98 -3.95
C ARG A 112 -2.38 -12.64 -4.65
N CYS A 113 -2.25 -11.57 -3.89
CA CYS A 113 -2.25 -10.20 -4.36
C CYS A 113 -1.00 -9.47 -3.88
N ARG A 114 -0.74 -8.34 -4.49
CA ARG A 114 0.24 -7.36 -4.03
C ARG A 114 -0.45 -6.05 -3.74
N GLY A 115 -0.30 -5.55 -2.52
CA GLY A 115 -0.56 -4.17 -2.16
C GLY A 115 0.74 -3.38 -2.27
N THR A 116 0.70 -2.19 -2.85
CA THR A 116 1.82 -1.24 -2.82
C THR A 116 1.28 0.14 -2.51
N GLY A 117 2.09 0.98 -1.88
CA GLY A 117 1.61 2.30 -1.58
C GLY A 117 2.63 3.26 -1.04
N VAL A 118 2.15 4.46 -0.79
CA VAL A 118 2.91 5.57 -0.23
C VAL A 118 2.19 6.08 1.01
N ILE A 119 2.93 6.25 2.07
CA ILE A 119 2.48 6.81 3.34
C ILE A 119 3.15 8.17 3.54
N VAL A 120 2.36 9.17 3.89
CA VAL A 120 2.81 10.53 4.17
C VAL A 120 2.41 10.95 5.57
N ARG A 121 3.01 12.00 6.07
CA ARG A 121 2.58 12.62 7.32
C ARG A 121 1.71 13.82 7.01
N GLU A 122 0.47 13.81 7.48
CA GLU A 122 -0.52 14.85 7.31
C GLU A 122 -1.10 15.21 8.69
N GLU A 123 -1.07 16.49 9.05
CA GLU A 123 -1.54 17.02 10.35
C GLU A 123 -0.98 16.27 11.59
N GLY A 124 0.25 15.75 11.47
CA GLY A 124 0.92 15.02 12.54
C GLY A 124 0.62 13.52 12.59
N GLU A 125 -0.28 13.01 11.76
CA GLU A 125 -0.63 11.60 11.64
C GLU A 125 -0.07 10.96 10.37
N TRP A 126 0.19 9.64 10.40
CA TRP A 126 0.54 8.89 9.20
C TRP A 126 -0.72 8.53 8.43
N LYS A 127 -0.72 8.77 7.12
CA LYS A 127 -1.85 8.54 6.22
C LYS A 127 -1.39 7.88 4.92
N ILE A 128 -2.24 7.05 4.35
CA ILE A 128 -2.02 6.41 3.04
C ILE A 128 -2.36 7.43 1.95
N ALA A 129 -1.35 7.89 1.20
CA ALA A 129 -1.54 8.81 0.07
C ALA A 129 -1.78 8.10 -1.26
N HIS A 130 -1.32 6.88 -1.38
CA HIS A 130 -1.50 6.05 -2.55
C HIS A 130 -1.55 4.59 -2.14
N TYR A 131 -2.50 3.83 -2.69
CA TYR A 131 -2.55 2.37 -2.56
C TYR A 131 -2.91 1.76 -3.89
N SER A 132 -2.17 0.75 -4.32
CA SER A 132 -2.45 -0.04 -5.51
C SER A 132 -2.51 -1.51 -5.16
N LEU A 133 -3.59 -2.16 -5.58
CA LEU A 133 -3.82 -3.59 -5.41
C LEU A 133 -3.72 -4.30 -6.76
N SER A 134 -2.96 -5.39 -6.82
CA SER A 134 -2.81 -6.20 -8.04
C SER A 134 -2.90 -7.68 -7.72
N MET A 135 -3.54 -8.46 -8.59
CA MET A 135 -3.46 -9.91 -8.52
C MET A 135 -2.08 -10.39 -8.96
N LEU A 136 -1.50 -11.35 -8.25
CA LEU A 136 -0.23 -11.96 -8.62
C LEU A 136 -0.47 -13.22 -9.46
N ILE A 137 0.03 -13.18 -10.68
CA ILE A 137 -0.09 -14.29 -11.62
C ILE A 137 1.23 -15.07 -11.61
N PRO A 138 1.21 -16.38 -11.29
CA PRO A 138 2.39 -17.23 -11.43
C PRO A 138 2.91 -17.26 -12.87
N ASN A 139 4.24 -17.24 -13.04
CA ASN A 139 4.89 -17.21 -14.36
C ASN A 139 4.47 -18.39 -15.25
N GLU A 140 4.18 -19.53 -14.63
CA GLU A 140 3.78 -20.77 -15.31
C GLU A 140 2.47 -20.64 -16.09
N ILE A 141 1.58 -19.75 -15.67
CA ILE A 141 0.27 -19.54 -16.32
C ILE A 141 0.15 -18.13 -16.96
N ALA A 142 1.17 -17.28 -16.85
CA ALA A 142 1.11 -15.89 -17.30
C ALA A 142 0.76 -15.77 -18.78
N ALA A 143 1.29 -16.66 -19.64
CA ALA A 143 0.97 -16.66 -21.07
C ALA A 143 -0.51 -16.97 -21.35
N ALA A 144 -1.09 -17.93 -20.61
CA ALA A 144 -2.51 -18.27 -20.77
C ALA A 144 -3.43 -17.12 -20.31
N VAL A 145 -3.10 -16.50 -19.17
CA VAL A 145 -3.83 -15.31 -18.68
C VAL A 145 -3.72 -14.15 -19.68
N ALA A 146 -2.54 -13.90 -20.24
CA ALA A 146 -2.34 -12.86 -21.24
C ALA A 146 -3.20 -13.05 -22.51
N ILE A 147 -3.43 -14.30 -22.94
CA ILE A 147 -4.34 -14.59 -24.04
C ILE A 147 -5.79 -14.22 -23.67
N GLN A 148 -6.24 -14.61 -22.46
CA GLN A 148 -7.61 -14.32 -22.00
C GLN A 148 -7.85 -12.82 -21.84
N THR A 149 -6.93 -12.10 -21.23
CA THR A 149 -7.05 -10.64 -21.05
C THR A 149 -7.09 -9.88 -22.37
N LYS A 150 -6.30 -10.30 -23.38
CA LYS A 150 -6.36 -9.72 -24.73
C LYS A 150 -7.72 -9.96 -25.42
N GLN A 151 -8.34 -11.11 -25.22
CA GLN A 151 -9.67 -11.41 -25.77
C GLN A 151 -10.76 -10.53 -25.14
N VAL A 152 -10.71 -10.30 -23.84
CA VAL A 152 -11.63 -9.38 -23.16
C VAL A 152 -11.39 -7.93 -23.59
N GLY A 153 -10.13 -7.51 -23.70
CA GLY A 153 -9.75 -6.16 -24.12
C GLY A 153 -10.04 -5.84 -25.59
N ALA A 154 -10.09 -6.84 -26.47
CA ALA A 154 -10.42 -6.63 -27.89
C ALA A 154 -11.88 -6.19 -28.14
N GLY A 155 -12.76 -6.32 -27.13
CA GLY A 155 -14.12 -5.77 -27.14
C GLY A 155 -14.24 -4.32 -26.63
N SER A 156 -13.17 -3.77 -26.07
CA SER A 156 -13.08 -2.40 -25.57
C SER A 156 -11.81 -1.77 -26.13
N GLU A 157 -11.92 -1.05 -27.24
CA GLU A 157 -10.80 -0.27 -27.80
C GLU A 157 -10.23 0.67 -26.73
N PRO A 158 -8.89 0.74 -26.54
CA PRO A 158 -8.29 1.71 -25.63
C PRO A 158 -8.33 3.10 -26.28
N GLY A 159 -9.47 3.74 -26.23
CA GLY A 159 -9.64 5.06 -26.86
C GLY A 159 -10.94 5.78 -26.52
N SER A 160 -11.93 5.13 -25.91
CA SER A 160 -13.26 5.74 -25.82
C SER A 160 -13.67 6.28 -24.44
N LYS A 161 -12.83 6.21 -23.40
CA LYS A 161 -13.19 6.68 -22.05
C LYS A 161 -12.10 7.48 -21.33
N LEU A 162 -11.29 8.24 -22.07
CA LEU A 162 -10.49 9.32 -21.49
C LEU A 162 -11.01 10.66 -22.04
N LYS A 163 -12.12 11.11 -21.48
CA LYS A 163 -12.56 12.51 -21.51
C LYS A 163 -12.99 12.94 -20.14
#